data_061af43061e159c8403a92203c895f49
#
_entry.id   061af43061e159c8403a92203c895f49
#
_cell.length_a   1.000
_cell.length_b   1.000
_cell.length_c   1.000
_cell.angle_alpha   90.00
_cell.angle_beta   90.00
_cell.angle_gamma   90.00
#
_symmetry.space_group_name_H-M   'P 1'
#
loop_
_entity.id
_entity.type
_entity.pdbx_description
1 polymer ?
#
loop_
_entity_poly.entity_id
_entity_poly.type
_entity_poly.pdbx_seq_one_letter_code
_entity_poly.pdbx_strand_id
1 'polypeptide(L)'
;MEYLHLTSEQMEEFPQALIYNSVVEDIQLNVGDLVVVRPTEEDTEVSAGIVQAIGRKFTVLTDFGIFKVPKNMLYPMYLQNDAEKIQQVKELIKWFAFSETPLQKEMYNMVQSCYSDEVVEFLKTELHCFVCADCGNICFGRKFTVNNDTICEECRRTNYFNCESCDNIEHIKNREENSRYCLCKQCQKREFILPYHKFAPPLKFYKTKRDEPLFLGVELEVDEGGERDEHARKVMSIINKQDELFAYCMRDGSLNNGFEIITQPATLKAHYKKKEDYEKCFDKLIKMGYLSHDTTTCGIHVHFNRDYFADNEELNITKLLYLINKFWNEIVIFSRRNERRLDRYAKKIPTSADRYIRQTNKSNIHEHHYYSLNLSNENTIEFRMFKGSLNLETFFAVLQFVRNIIVVAKNKTTEELQELTFNDLIVGKECKSYWKIRSRYHNTEE
;
A
#
# COMPACT_ATOMS: atom_id res chain seq x y z
N MET A 1 -64.12 23.08 -8.80
CA MET A 1 -62.92 23.92 -8.60
C MET A 1 -62.07 23.75 -9.82
N GLU A 2 -61.79 24.85 -10.50
CA GLU A 2 -60.99 24.90 -11.72
C GLU A 2 -59.50 24.73 -11.37
N TYR A 3 -58.69 24.31 -12.36
CA TYR A 3 -57.24 24.29 -12.24
C TYR A 3 -56.63 25.69 -12.30
N LEU A 4 -55.36 25.83 -11.97
CA LEU A 4 -54.61 27.08 -12.07
C LEU A 4 -54.61 27.62 -13.52
N HIS A 5 -54.80 28.93 -13.69
CA HIS A 5 -54.61 29.58 -14.96
C HIS A 5 -53.18 30.08 -15.08
N LEU A 6 -52.46 29.61 -16.10
CA LEU A 6 -51.11 30.08 -16.40
C LEU A 6 -51.13 31.31 -17.32
N THR A 7 -50.22 32.23 -17.08
CA THR A 7 -50.01 33.39 -17.98
C THR A 7 -49.31 32.93 -19.27
N SER A 8 -49.35 33.75 -20.31
CA SER A 8 -48.67 33.43 -21.58
C SER A 8 -47.17 33.23 -21.39
N GLU A 9 -46.53 34.02 -20.52
CA GLU A 9 -45.13 33.92 -20.16
C GLU A 9 -44.81 32.62 -19.45
N GLN A 10 -45.60 32.19 -18.47
CA GLN A 10 -45.52 30.89 -17.81
C GLN A 10 -45.74 29.69 -18.73
N MET A 11 -46.60 29.86 -19.75
CA MET A 11 -46.82 28.85 -20.77
C MET A 11 -45.64 28.69 -21.73
N GLU A 12 -44.88 29.75 -21.97
CA GLU A 12 -43.62 29.68 -22.73
C GLU A 12 -42.54 28.87 -21.97
N GLU A 13 -42.50 29.02 -20.65
CA GLU A 13 -41.56 28.26 -19.78
C GLU A 13 -41.93 26.79 -19.69
N PHE A 14 -43.25 26.46 -19.71
CA PHE A 14 -43.78 25.11 -19.65
C PHE A 14 -44.63 24.76 -20.90
N PRO A 15 -44.01 24.58 -22.05
CA PRO A 15 -44.77 24.36 -23.31
C PRO A 15 -45.65 23.09 -23.28
N GLN A 16 -45.33 22.13 -22.39
CA GLN A 16 -46.15 20.93 -22.20
C GLN A 16 -47.43 21.18 -21.39
N ALA A 17 -47.57 22.36 -20.79
CA ALA A 17 -48.79 22.81 -20.16
C ALA A 17 -49.75 23.51 -21.13
N LEU A 18 -49.37 23.66 -22.40
CA LEU A 18 -50.23 24.21 -23.46
C LEU A 18 -51.36 23.26 -23.82
N ILE A 19 -52.47 23.40 -23.11
CA ILE A 19 -53.71 22.67 -23.46
C ILE A 19 -54.86 23.68 -23.57
N TYR A 20 -55.72 23.36 -24.51
CA TYR A 20 -57.04 24.02 -24.58
C TYR A 20 -57.78 23.80 -23.26
N ASN A 21 -58.28 24.89 -22.64
CA ASN A 21 -58.99 24.91 -21.34
C ASN A 21 -60.06 23.82 -21.20
N SER A 22 -60.71 23.37 -22.30
CA SER A 22 -61.75 22.32 -22.31
C SER A 22 -61.22 20.91 -22.01
N VAL A 23 -59.93 20.64 -22.20
CA VAL A 23 -59.35 19.31 -21.97
C VAL A 23 -58.81 19.20 -20.53
N VAL A 24 -58.35 20.28 -19.91
CA VAL A 24 -57.80 20.31 -18.55
C VAL A 24 -58.88 20.01 -17.50
N GLU A 25 -60.12 20.43 -17.71
CA GLU A 25 -61.23 20.23 -16.77
C GLU A 25 -61.55 18.74 -16.52
N ASP A 26 -61.31 17.89 -17.52
CA ASP A 26 -61.61 16.44 -17.48
C ASP A 26 -60.43 15.58 -17.02
N ILE A 27 -59.24 16.17 -16.84
CA ILE A 27 -58.07 15.41 -16.40
C ILE A 27 -58.16 15.07 -14.90
N GLN A 28 -58.10 13.76 -14.59
CA GLN A 28 -57.94 13.26 -13.25
C GLN A 28 -56.47 12.98 -12.98
N LEU A 29 -55.88 13.73 -12.04
CA LEU A 29 -54.48 13.54 -11.64
C LEU A 29 -54.32 12.28 -10.81
N ASN A 30 -53.24 11.55 -11.05
CA ASN A 30 -52.80 10.40 -10.28
C ASN A 30 -51.43 10.68 -9.60
N VAL A 31 -51.11 9.87 -8.62
CA VAL A 31 -49.73 9.87 -8.04
C VAL A 31 -48.75 9.53 -9.16
N GLY A 32 -47.68 10.30 -9.27
CA GLY A 32 -46.68 10.21 -10.34
C GLY A 32 -46.98 11.08 -11.56
N ASP A 33 -48.12 11.78 -11.62
CA ASP A 33 -48.37 12.72 -12.73
C ASP A 33 -47.59 14.01 -12.55
N LEU A 34 -47.19 14.61 -13.67
CA LEU A 34 -46.49 15.88 -13.73
C LEU A 34 -47.43 17.04 -13.75
N VAL A 35 -47.13 18.06 -13.00
CA VAL A 35 -47.93 19.28 -12.85
C VAL A 35 -47.03 20.51 -12.83
N VAL A 36 -47.61 21.64 -13.20
CA VAL A 36 -47.11 22.97 -12.81
C VAL A 36 -47.80 23.37 -11.52
N VAL A 37 -47.07 23.79 -10.52
CA VAL A 37 -47.62 24.16 -9.22
C VAL A 37 -47.24 25.61 -8.84
N ARG A 38 -48.18 26.34 -8.25
CA ARG A 38 -47.94 27.56 -7.51
C ARG A 38 -47.80 27.19 -6.02
N PRO A 39 -46.63 27.33 -5.41
CA PRO A 39 -46.37 26.82 -4.09
C PRO A 39 -47.23 27.46 -2.99
N THR A 40 -47.45 28.77 -3.06
CA THR A 40 -48.29 29.53 -2.14
C THR A 40 -49.19 30.52 -2.91
N GLU A 41 -50.23 31.06 -2.26
CA GLU A 41 -51.13 32.06 -2.87
C GLU A 41 -50.44 33.40 -3.15
N GLU A 42 -49.35 33.68 -2.42
CA GLU A 42 -48.56 34.89 -2.57
C GLU A 42 -47.52 34.81 -3.70
N ASP A 43 -47.18 33.58 -4.13
CA ASP A 43 -46.20 33.37 -5.20
C ASP A 43 -46.75 33.79 -6.56
N THR A 44 -45.95 34.51 -7.29
CA THR A 44 -46.21 34.84 -8.71
C THR A 44 -45.55 33.81 -9.64
N GLU A 45 -44.54 33.11 -9.16
CA GLU A 45 -43.79 32.07 -9.87
C GLU A 45 -44.47 30.69 -9.76
N VAL A 46 -44.25 29.90 -10.75
CA VAL A 46 -44.73 28.51 -10.81
C VAL A 46 -43.57 27.59 -11.11
N SER A 47 -43.68 26.32 -10.72
CA SER A 47 -42.61 25.31 -10.90
C SER A 47 -43.17 24.01 -11.35
N ALA A 48 -42.40 23.25 -12.09
CA ALA A 48 -42.72 21.85 -12.39
C ALA A 48 -42.55 20.99 -11.14
N GLY A 49 -43.41 20.00 -11.04
CA GLY A 49 -43.38 19.02 -9.94
C GLY A 49 -44.08 17.73 -10.29
N ILE A 50 -44.02 16.78 -9.37
CA ILE A 50 -44.65 15.47 -9.46
C ILE A 50 -45.66 15.29 -8.32
N VAL A 51 -46.84 14.79 -8.61
CA VAL A 51 -47.87 14.50 -7.63
C VAL A 51 -47.43 13.34 -6.74
N GLN A 52 -47.17 13.61 -5.45
CA GLN A 52 -46.74 12.64 -4.49
C GLN A 52 -47.91 11.96 -3.74
N ALA A 53 -48.95 12.74 -3.46
CA ALA A 53 -50.13 12.21 -2.80
C ALA A 53 -51.38 13.03 -3.14
N ILE A 54 -52.54 12.37 -3.12
CA ILE A 54 -53.86 12.94 -3.43
C ILE A 54 -54.76 12.79 -2.20
N GLY A 55 -55.29 13.93 -1.71
CA GLY A 55 -56.24 13.99 -0.60
C GLY A 55 -57.16 15.18 -0.77
N ARG A 56 -57.57 15.85 0.32
CA ARG A 56 -58.27 17.13 0.25
C ARG A 56 -57.45 18.23 -0.44
N LYS A 57 -56.14 18.10 -0.36
CA LYS A 57 -55.13 18.89 -1.07
C LYS A 57 -54.18 17.90 -1.76
N PHE A 58 -53.51 18.37 -2.79
CA PHE A 58 -52.47 17.63 -3.50
C PHE A 58 -51.11 17.89 -2.81
N THR A 59 -50.35 16.82 -2.62
CA THR A 59 -48.95 16.95 -2.22
C THR A 59 -48.10 16.87 -3.47
N VAL A 60 -47.29 17.89 -3.76
CA VAL A 60 -46.45 17.98 -4.95
C VAL A 60 -45.01 18.13 -4.52
N LEU A 61 -44.16 17.30 -5.06
CA LEU A 61 -42.70 17.33 -4.90
C LEU A 61 -42.11 18.13 -6.06
N THR A 62 -41.35 19.19 -5.71
CA THR A 62 -40.53 19.99 -6.64
C THR A 62 -39.05 19.90 -6.22
N ASP A 63 -38.16 20.42 -7.05
CA ASP A 63 -36.71 20.46 -6.77
C ASP A 63 -36.31 21.38 -5.62
N PHE A 64 -37.19 22.23 -5.14
CA PHE A 64 -36.94 23.14 -3.99
C PHE A 64 -37.88 22.91 -2.79
N GLY A 65 -38.85 21.99 -2.86
CA GLY A 65 -39.71 21.68 -1.73
C GLY A 65 -40.86 20.72 -2.00
N ILE A 66 -41.58 20.42 -0.92
CA ILE A 66 -42.82 19.63 -0.95
C ILE A 66 -43.98 20.50 -0.52
N PHE A 67 -44.95 20.67 -1.38
CA PHE A 67 -46.10 21.59 -1.18
C PHE A 67 -47.42 20.88 -1.09
N LYS A 68 -48.30 21.31 -0.18
CA LYS A 68 -49.68 20.84 -0.06
C LYS A 68 -50.64 21.92 -0.53
N VAL A 69 -51.11 21.80 -1.74
CA VAL A 69 -51.86 22.84 -2.46
C VAL A 69 -53.26 22.34 -2.87
N PRO A 70 -54.26 23.23 -2.95
CA PRO A 70 -55.56 22.89 -3.49
C PRO A 70 -55.51 22.80 -5.05
N LYS A 71 -56.58 22.25 -5.66
CA LYS A 71 -56.62 22.03 -7.11
C LYS A 71 -56.41 23.31 -7.93
N ASN A 72 -56.90 24.44 -7.47
CA ASN A 72 -56.75 25.73 -8.15
C ASN A 72 -55.35 26.34 -8.14
N MET A 73 -54.39 25.65 -7.51
CA MET A 73 -52.97 26.01 -7.53
C MET A 73 -52.13 25.01 -8.36
N LEU A 74 -52.79 24.13 -9.09
CA LEU A 74 -52.16 23.15 -9.95
C LEU A 74 -52.60 23.33 -11.37
N TYR A 75 -51.72 23.02 -12.31
CA TYR A 75 -52.01 22.88 -13.71
C TYR A 75 -51.43 21.56 -14.23
N PRO A 76 -52.25 20.59 -14.71
CA PRO A 76 -51.75 19.32 -15.24
C PRO A 76 -50.88 19.52 -16.46
N MET A 77 -49.76 18.81 -16.54
CA MET A 77 -48.99 18.72 -17.77
C MET A 77 -49.68 17.68 -18.70
N TYR A 78 -50.03 18.10 -19.91
CA TYR A 78 -50.59 17.21 -20.92
C TYR A 78 -49.47 16.55 -21.70
N LEU A 79 -49.47 15.24 -21.65
CA LEU A 79 -48.48 14.40 -22.30
C LEU A 79 -49.22 13.44 -23.22
N GLN A 80 -48.88 13.45 -24.51
CA GLN A 80 -49.61 12.73 -25.54
C GLN A 80 -49.45 11.21 -25.43
N ASN A 81 -48.35 10.78 -24.83
CA ASN A 81 -48.01 9.37 -24.67
C ASN A 81 -47.00 9.13 -23.56
N ASP A 82 -46.76 7.87 -23.19
CA ASP A 82 -45.82 7.49 -22.14
C ASP A 82 -44.38 7.89 -22.45
N ALA A 83 -43.94 7.92 -23.70
CA ALA A 83 -42.58 8.31 -24.06
C ALA A 83 -42.33 9.81 -23.75
N GLU A 84 -43.30 10.67 -24.01
CA GLU A 84 -43.25 12.08 -23.67
C GLU A 84 -43.24 12.27 -22.15
N LYS A 85 -44.06 11.49 -21.40
CA LYS A 85 -44.07 11.48 -19.94
C LYS A 85 -42.69 11.10 -19.38
N ILE A 86 -42.10 10.04 -19.91
CA ILE A 86 -40.73 9.62 -19.49
C ILE A 86 -39.71 10.71 -19.77
N GLN A 87 -39.77 11.36 -20.93
CA GLN A 87 -38.83 12.43 -21.26
C GLN A 87 -38.94 13.60 -20.29
N GLN A 88 -40.17 14.05 -19.99
CA GLN A 88 -40.40 15.17 -19.05
C GLN A 88 -39.99 14.81 -17.62
N VAL A 89 -40.20 13.59 -17.17
CA VAL A 89 -39.68 13.14 -15.88
C VAL A 89 -38.16 13.15 -15.85
N LYS A 90 -37.49 12.72 -16.92
CA LYS A 90 -36.02 12.80 -17.02
C LYS A 90 -35.52 14.25 -16.96
N GLU A 91 -36.21 15.20 -17.57
CA GLU A 91 -35.84 16.63 -17.42
C GLU A 91 -36.04 17.12 -15.98
N LEU A 92 -37.17 16.78 -15.35
CA LEU A 92 -37.42 17.13 -13.96
C LEU A 92 -36.35 16.52 -13.03
N ILE A 93 -35.92 15.27 -13.23
CA ILE A 93 -34.84 14.62 -12.45
C ILE A 93 -33.54 15.43 -12.48
N LYS A 94 -33.17 16.01 -13.62
CA LYS A 94 -31.95 16.81 -13.74
C LYS A 94 -31.95 18.02 -12.81
N TRP A 95 -33.10 18.64 -12.58
CA TRP A 95 -33.21 19.77 -11.64
C TRP A 95 -32.95 19.33 -10.21
N PHE A 96 -33.39 18.11 -9.84
CA PHE A 96 -33.12 17.54 -8.51
C PHE A 96 -31.63 17.27 -8.25
N ALA A 97 -30.77 17.21 -9.26
CA ALA A 97 -29.33 17.08 -9.07
C ALA A 97 -28.72 18.24 -8.23
N PHE A 98 -29.38 19.39 -8.25
CA PHE A 98 -28.97 20.58 -7.49
C PHE A 98 -29.72 20.77 -6.19
N SER A 99 -30.70 19.91 -5.89
CA SER A 99 -31.53 19.98 -4.69
C SER A 99 -30.84 19.36 -3.48
N GLU A 100 -31.36 19.66 -2.27
CA GLU A 100 -30.92 19.03 -1.04
C GLU A 100 -31.19 17.52 -1.02
N THR A 101 -30.30 16.76 -0.36
CA THR A 101 -30.40 15.30 -0.27
C THR A 101 -31.77 14.75 0.16
N PRO A 102 -32.51 15.39 1.12
CA PRO A 102 -33.86 14.94 1.44
C PRO A 102 -34.83 14.96 0.27
N LEU A 103 -34.79 16.00 -0.57
CA LEU A 103 -35.64 16.11 -1.78
C LEU A 103 -35.21 15.10 -2.86
N GLN A 104 -33.91 14.89 -3.04
CA GLN A 104 -33.37 13.86 -3.93
C GLN A 104 -33.86 12.47 -3.51
N LYS A 105 -33.92 12.18 -2.22
CA LYS A 105 -34.43 10.92 -1.68
C LYS A 105 -35.92 10.74 -1.93
N GLU A 106 -36.70 11.78 -1.77
CA GLU A 106 -38.15 11.75 -2.09
C GLU A 106 -38.36 11.55 -3.58
N MET A 107 -37.59 12.22 -4.44
CA MET A 107 -37.63 12.01 -5.89
C MET A 107 -37.27 10.57 -6.27
N TYR A 108 -36.26 9.98 -5.66
CA TYR A 108 -35.95 8.56 -5.86
C TYR A 108 -37.14 7.65 -5.51
N ASN A 109 -37.73 7.84 -4.34
CA ASN A 109 -38.86 7.05 -3.87
C ASN A 109 -40.05 7.15 -4.85
N MET A 110 -40.34 8.36 -5.35
CA MET A 110 -41.40 8.62 -6.33
C MET A 110 -41.15 7.90 -7.65
N VAL A 111 -39.94 8.05 -8.20
CA VAL A 111 -39.58 7.43 -9.48
C VAL A 111 -39.58 5.91 -9.35
N GLN A 112 -39.05 5.37 -8.26
CA GLN A 112 -39.05 3.93 -8.02
C GLN A 112 -40.47 3.34 -7.91
N SER A 113 -41.42 4.08 -7.36
CA SER A 113 -42.79 3.61 -7.19
C SER A 113 -43.68 3.77 -8.40
N CYS A 114 -43.42 4.73 -9.29
CA CYS A 114 -44.33 5.16 -10.35
C CYS A 114 -43.79 4.94 -11.76
N TYR A 115 -42.49 4.65 -11.94
CA TYR A 115 -41.83 4.60 -13.25
C TYR A 115 -41.07 3.30 -13.48
N SER A 116 -40.65 3.06 -14.71
CA SER A 116 -39.89 1.88 -15.10
C SER A 116 -38.44 1.90 -14.58
N ASP A 117 -37.80 0.72 -14.56
CA ASP A 117 -36.41 0.56 -14.17
C ASP A 117 -35.47 1.43 -15.01
N GLU A 118 -35.78 1.70 -16.28
CA GLU A 118 -34.98 2.60 -17.12
C GLU A 118 -34.90 4.02 -16.53
N VAL A 119 -36.05 4.54 -16.05
CA VAL A 119 -36.11 5.88 -15.44
C VAL A 119 -35.40 5.88 -14.08
N VAL A 120 -35.51 4.79 -13.32
CA VAL A 120 -34.77 4.62 -12.05
C VAL A 120 -33.26 4.62 -12.29
N GLU A 121 -32.76 3.92 -13.28
CA GLU A 121 -31.32 3.92 -13.61
C GLU A 121 -30.84 5.28 -14.13
N PHE A 122 -31.64 5.97 -14.93
CA PHE A 122 -31.35 7.35 -15.32
C PHE A 122 -31.23 8.26 -14.07
N LEU A 123 -32.18 8.18 -13.14
CA LEU A 123 -32.16 8.94 -11.89
C LEU A 123 -30.91 8.63 -11.05
N LYS A 124 -30.54 7.36 -10.91
CA LYS A 124 -29.32 6.97 -10.16
C LYS A 124 -28.06 7.61 -10.75
N THR A 125 -28.02 7.72 -12.08
CA THR A 125 -26.90 8.34 -12.79
C THR A 125 -26.87 9.85 -12.56
N GLU A 126 -27.98 10.54 -12.74
CA GLU A 126 -28.08 11.99 -12.62
C GLU A 126 -27.88 12.47 -11.18
N LEU A 127 -28.46 11.79 -10.20
CA LEU A 127 -28.32 12.14 -8.79
C LEU A 127 -27.08 11.53 -8.12
N HIS A 128 -26.25 10.78 -8.88
CA HIS A 128 -25.08 10.08 -8.36
C HIS A 128 -25.38 9.22 -7.14
N CYS A 129 -26.57 8.63 -7.07
CA CYS A 129 -26.99 7.79 -5.96
C CYS A 129 -26.79 6.30 -6.23
N PHE A 130 -26.73 5.51 -5.15
CA PHE A 130 -26.52 4.06 -5.20
C PHE A 130 -27.19 3.37 -4.02
N VAL A 131 -27.43 2.07 -4.14
CA VAL A 131 -27.89 1.25 -3.02
C VAL A 131 -26.66 0.74 -2.26
N CYS A 132 -26.58 1.03 -0.97
CA CYS A 132 -25.50 0.54 -0.12
C CYS A 132 -25.68 -0.95 0.14
N ALA A 133 -24.66 -1.76 -0.16
CA ALA A 133 -24.71 -3.21 0.05
C ALA A 133 -24.79 -3.61 1.54
N ASP A 134 -24.36 -2.75 2.45
CA ASP A 134 -24.34 -3.03 3.88
C ASP A 134 -25.67 -2.66 4.58
N CYS A 135 -26.19 -1.45 4.40
CA CYS A 135 -27.44 -1.02 5.04
C CYS A 135 -28.67 -1.18 4.16
N GLY A 136 -28.53 -1.47 2.88
CA GLY A 136 -29.64 -1.60 1.91
C GLY A 136 -30.31 -0.27 1.53
N ASN A 137 -29.87 0.86 2.07
CA ASN A 137 -30.47 2.17 1.80
C ASN A 137 -29.95 2.79 0.52
N ILE A 138 -30.79 3.61 -0.12
CA ILE A 138 -30.34 4.52 -1.16
C ILE A 138 -29.47 5.61 -0.54
N CYS A 139 -28.30 5.84 -1.10
CA CYS A 139 -27.31 6.77 -0.60
C CYS A 139 -26.86 7.73 -1.71
N PHE A 140 -26.57 8.96 -1.32
CA PHE A 140 -26.10 10.04 -2.17
C PHE A 140 -24.69 10.44 -1.74
N GLY A 141 -23.86 10.86 -2.69
CA GLY A 141 -22.50 11.33 -2.41
C GLY A 141 -21.44 10.25 -2.51
N ARG A 142 -20.43 10.28 -1.58
CA ARG A 142 -19.25 9.44 -1.70
C ARG A 142 -19.53 7.95 -1.49
N LYS A 143 -19.08 7.13 -2.44
CA LYS A 143 -19.15 5.67 -2.40
C LYS A 143 -17.77 5.05 -2.15
N PHE A 144 -17.76 3.91 -1.47
CA PHE A 144 -16.56 3.09 -1.23
C PHE A 144 -16.78 1.70 -1.79
N THR A 145 -15.73 1.11 -2.36
CA THR A 145 -15.77 -0.28 -2.85
C THR A 145 -15.03 -1.18 -1.88
N VAL A 146 -15.70 -2.21 -1.39
CA VAL A 146 -15.12 -3.22 -0.49
C VAL A 146 -15.53 -4.60 -1.00
N ASN A 147 -14.57 -5.44 -1.37
CA ASN A 147 -14.80 -6.79 -1.91
C ASN A 147 -15.80 -6.83 -3.08
N ASN A 148 -15.74 -5.85 -3.98
CA ASN A 148 -16.66 -5.60 -5.10
C ASN A 148 -18.06 -5.04 -4.72
N ASP A 149 -18.36 -4.88 -3.44
CA ASP A 149 -19.59 -4.26 -2.97
C ASP A 149 -19.43 -2.74 -2.83
N THR A 150 -20.50 -2.00 -3.15
CA THR A 150 -20.54 -0.56 -2.97
C THR A 150 -21.19 -0.23 -1.63
N ILE A 151 -20.51 0.50 -0.77
CA ILE A 151 -20.98 0.91 0.55
C ILE A 151 -20.97 2.43 0.73
N CYS A 152 -21.90 2.94 1.55
CA CYS A 152 -21.99 4.37 1.84
C CYS A 152 -20.95 4.82 2.88
N GLU A 153 -20.75 6.13 2.98
CA GLU A 153 -19.76 6.72 3.90
C GLU A 153 -20.08 6.42 5.37
N GLU A 154 -21.35 6.44 5.74
CA GLU A 154 -21.78 6.12 7.11
C GLU A 154 -21.46 4.67 7.47
N CYS A 155 -21.83 3.70 6.62
CA CYS A 155 -21.47 2.30 6.84
C CYS A 155 -19.97 2.11 6.85
N ARG A 156 -19.23 2.76 5.91
CA ARG A 156 -17.77 2.71 5.89
C ARG A 156 -17.15 3.18 7.21
N ARG A 157 -17.70 4.21 7.80
CA ARG A 157 -17.23 4.78 9.08
C ARG A 157 -17.59 3.93 10.28
N THR A 158 -18.79 3.36 10.31
CA THR A 158 -19.35 2.66 11.49
C THR A 158 -19.08 1.16 11.49
N ASN A 159 -19.13 0.51 10.32
CA ASN A 159 -19.14 -0.94 10.20
C ASN A 159 -17.85 -1.52 9.61
N TYR A 160 -16.89 -0.67 9.24
CA TYR A 160 -15.63 -1.12 8.62
C TYR A 160 -14.42 -0.48 9.26
N PHE A 161 -13.31 -1.20 9.26
CA PHE A 161 -12.00 -0.73 9.72
C PHE A 161 -10.93 -1.03 8.68
N ASN A 162 -9.80 -0.34 8.76
CA ASN A 162 -8.62 -0.69 8.00
C ASN A 162 -7.77 -1.64 8.84
N CYS A 163 -7.45 -2.81 8.31
CA CYS A 163 -6.50 -3.71 8.97
C CYS A 163 -5.11 -3.09 8.95
N GLU A 164 -4.51 -2.88 10.13
CA GLU A 164 -3.18 -2.28 10.26
C GLU A 164 -2.05 -3.14 9.67
N SER A 165 -2.32 -4.41 9.39
CA SER A 165 -1.36 -5.35 8.83
C SER A 165 -1.41 -5.45 7.31
N CYS A 166 -2.59 -5.57 6.70
CA CYS A 166 -2.73 -5.77 5.25
C CYS A 166 -3.33 -4.56 4.53
N ASP A 167 -3.67 -3.49 5.26
CA ASP A 167 -4.33 -2.26 4.78
C ASP A 167 -5.69 -2.49 4.09
N ASN A 168 -6.23 -3.72 4.13
CA ASN A 168 -7.55 -4.02 3.59
C ASN A 168 -8.64 -3.38 4.45
N ILE A 169 -9.70 -2.94 3.76
CA ILE A 169 -10.94 -2.52 4.42
C ILE A 169 -11.71 -3.78 4.76
N GLU A 170 -11.98 -3.99 6.05
CA GLU A 170 -12.66 -5.17 6.56
C GLU A 170 -13.86 -4.78 7.41
N HIS A 171 -14.94 -5.57 7.34
CA HIS A 171 -16.09 -5.37 8.21
C HIS A 171 -15.73 -5.69 9.66
N ILE A 172 -16.27 -4.93 10.62
CA ILE A 172 -15.99 -5.11 12.06
C ILE A 172 -16.23 -6.53 12.59
N LYS A 173 -17.12 -7.31 11.96
CA LYS A 173 -17.30 -8.75 12.25
C LYS A 173 -16.02 -9.58 12.03
N ASN A 174 -15.11 -9.11 11.19
CA ASN A 174 -13.84 -9.73 10.90
C ASN A 174 -12.71 -9.17 11.76
N ARG A 175 -13.00 -8.26 12.69
CA ARG A 175 -12.03 -7.74 13.65
C ARG A 175 -11.79 -8.76 14.77
N GLU A 176 -10.55 -8.82 15.22
CA GLU A 176 -10.17 -9.60 16.39
C GLU A 176 -10.34 -8.74 17.66
N GLU A 177 -11.17 -9.22 18.59
CA GLU A 177 -11.57 -8.47 19.77
C GLU A 177 -10.45 -8.31 20.82
N ASN A 178 -9.53 -9.27 20.88
CA ASN A 178 -8.47 -9.31 21.90
C ASN A 178 -7.12 -8.73 21.41
N SER A 179 -7.09 -8.10 20.22
CA SER A 179 -5.88 -7.51 19.69
C SER A 179 -5.70 -6.07 20.16
N ARG A 180 -4.48 -5.75 20.61
CA ARG A 180 -4.07 -4.36 20.89
C ARG A 180 -4.14 -3.48 19.62
N TYR A 181 -4.12 -4.10 18.45
CA TYR A 181 -4.10 -3.48 17.14
C TYR A 181 -5.38 -3.77 16.37
N CYS A 182 -5.72 -2.91 15.39
CA CYS A 182 -6.86 -3.15 14.50
C CYS A 182 -6.50 -4.18 13.43
N LEU A 183 -6.52 -5.47 13.77
CA LEU A 183 -6.19 -6.57 12.87
C LEU A 183 -7.44 -7.34 12.45
N CYS A 184 -7.47 -7.78 11.18
CA CYS A 184 -8.46 -8.76 10.75
C CYS A 184 -8.08 -10.17 11.27
N LYS A 185 -9.08 -11.05 11.41
CA LYS A 185 -8.90 -12.42 11.91
C LYS A 185 -7.86 -13.24 11.15
N GLN A 186 -7.66 -12.96 9.86
CA GLN A 186 -6.64 -13.65 9.06
C GLN A 186 -5.22 -13.21 9.42
N CYS A 187 -5.04 -11.90 9.66
CA CYS A 187 -3.73 -11.36 10.00
C CYS A 187 -3.27 -11.75 11.41
N GLN A 188 -4.18 -11.92 12.35
CA GLN A 188 -3.82 -12.26 13.72
C GLN A 188 -3.34 -13.71 13.90
N LYS A 189 -3.74 -14.64 13.05
CA LYS A 189 -3.40 -16.06 13.20
C LYS A 189 -1.95 -16.43 12.87
N ARG A 190 -1.09 -15.50 12.50
CA ARG A 190 0.30 -15.78 12.07
C ARG A 190 1.27 -14.88 12.82
N GLU A 191 2.16 -15.46 13.66
CA GLU A 191 3.41 -14.80 14.06
C GLU A 191 4.19 -14.50 12.78
N PHE A 192 4.55 -13.27 12.57
CA PHE A 192 5.18 -12.81 11.34
C PHE A 192 6.66 -12.55 11.51
N ILE A 193 7.05 -12.05 12.68
CA ILE A 193 8.45 -11.99 13.10
C ILE A 193 8.77 -13.36 13.72
N LEU A 194 9.54 -14.15 12.98
CA LEU A 194 9.88 -15.51 13.39
C LEU A 194 10.80 -15.50 14.61
N PRO A 195 10.64 -16.44 15.56
CA PRO A 195 11.57 -16.60 16.66
C PRO A 195 12.97 -16.95 16.14
N TYR A 196 14.00 -16.47 16.82
CA TYR A 196 15.39 -16.73 16.50
C TYR A 196 15.67 -18.26 16.38
N HIS A 197 16.32 -18.67 15.30
CA HIS A 197 16.65 -20.06 14.95
C HIS A 197 15.49 -21.07 14.85
N LYS A 198 14.22 -20.64 14.86
CA LYS A 198 13.10 -21.54 14.66
C LYS A 198 12.35 -21.19 13.39
N PHE A 199 12.12 -22.20 12.55
CA PHE A 199 11.20 -22.12 11.41
C PHE A 199 11.56 -21.15 10.29
N ALA A 200 12.86 -20.96 10.00
CA ALA A 200 13.24 -20.27 8.76
C ALA A 200 12.51 -20.91 7.57
N PRO A 201 11.97 -20.14 6.64
CA PRO A 201 11.31 -20.67 5.46
C PRO A 201 12.27 -21.53 4.63
N PRO A 202 11.77 -22.52 3.86
CA PRO A 202 12.60 -23.30 2.95
C PRO A 202 13.40 -22.37 2.03
N LEU A 203 14.67 -22.69 1.83
CA LEU A 203 15.55 -21.91 0.97
C LEU A 203 15.04 -21.92 -0.48
N LYS A 204 14.99 -20.73 -1.07
CA LYS A 204 14.64 -20.52 -2.46
C LYS A 204 15.67 -19.60 -3.11
N PHE A 205 16.35 -20.10 -4.16
CA PHE A 205 17.41 -19.38 -4.82
C PHE A 205 16.86 -18.53 -5.98
N TYR A 206 17.08 -17.20 -5.92
CA TYR A 206 16.62 -16.25 -6.92
C TYR A 206 17.77 -15.85 -7.86
N LYS A 207 17.57 -16.10 -9.16
CA LYS A 207 18.54 -15.74 -10.19
C LYS A 207 17.88 -15.26 -11.47
N THR A 208 18.61 -14.54 -12.30
CA THR A 208 18.21 -14.23 -13.67
C THR A 208 18.82 -15.25 -14.64
N LYS A 209 18.30 -15.31 -15.87
CA LYS A 209 18.90 -16.14 -16.92
C LYS A 209 20.36 -15.71 -17.15
N ARG A 210 21.30 -16.64 -17.20
CA ARG A 210 22.76 -16.42 -17.39
C ARG A 210 23.47 -15.73 -16.20
N ASP A 211 22.94 -15.77 -14.99
CA ASP A 211 23.67 -15.33 -13.81
C ASP A 211 24.70 -16.37 -13.40
N GLU A 212 25.86 -15.87 -12.97
CA GLU A 212 26.84 -16.64 -12.24
C GLU A 212 26.21 -17.10 -10.89
N PRO A 213 26.45 -18.35 -10.42
CA PRO A 213 25.80 -18.90 -9.22
C PRO A 213 26.40 -18.37 -7.91
N LEU A 214 26.70 -17.07 -7.85
CA LEU A 214 27.03 -16.34 -6.63
C LEU A 214 25.75 -15.77 -6.06
N PHE A 215 25.26 -16.39 -5.00
CA PHE A 215 24.05 -15.98 -4.30
C PHE A 215 24.41 -15.21 -3.02
N LEU A 216 23.77 -14.07 -2.85
CA LEU A 216 23.89 -13.22 -1.68
C LEU A 216 22.60 -13.31 -0.86
N GLY A 217 22.68 -13.71 0.40
CA GLY A 217 21.63 -13.56 1.40
C GLY A 217 21.92 -12.31 2.23
N VAL A 218 20.91 -11.53 2.58
CA VAL A 218 21.10 -10.29 3.35
C VAL A 218 20.28 -10.35 4.62
N GLU A 219 20.91 -10.04 5.76
CA GLU A 219 20.27 -9.71 7.02
C GLU A 219 20.37 -8.20 7.21
N LEU A 220 19.25 -7.51 7.23
CA LEU A 220 19.16 -6.08 7.46
C LEU A 220 18.45 -5.82 8.78
N GLU A 221 19.20 -5.34 9.75
CA GLU A 221 18.69 -5.00 11.08
C GLU A 221 18.05 -3.62 11.11
N VAL A 222 16.87 -3.53 11.72
CA VAL A 222 16.12 -2.29 11.95
C VAL A 222 15.67 -2.22 13.41
N ASP A 223 15.76 -1.04 14.04
CA ASP A 223 15.53 -0.86 15.47
C ASP A 223 14.67 0.39 15.75
N GLU A 224 14.29 0.62 17.01
CA GLU A 224 13.53 1.78 17.53
C GLU A 224 12.06 1.88 17.07
N GLY A 225 11.63 1.15 16.03
CA GLY A 225 10.25 1.18 15.52
C GLY A 225 9.30 0.19 16.18
N GLY A 226 9.80 -0.68 17.05
CA GLY A 226 9.06 -1.73 17.74
C GLY A 226 9.19 -3.11 17.08
N GLU A 227 9.23 -4.17 17.92
CA GLU A 227 9.07 -5.55 17.44
C GLU A 227 7.57 -5.79 17.21
N ARG A 228 7.06 -5.42 16.01
CA ARG A 228 5.63 -5.43 15.68
C ARG A 228 5.33 -6.24 14.43
N ASP A 229 4.56 -7.30 14.60
CA ASP A 229 4.13 -8.16 13.50
C ASP A 229 3.39 -7.41 12.39
N GLU A 230 2.56 -6.43 12.71
CA GLU A 230 1.84 -5.64 11.73
C GLU A 230 2.77 -4.76 10.87
N HIS A 231 3.86 -4.24 11.45
CA HIS A 231 4.88 -3.50 10.69
C HIS A 231 5.67 -4.44 9.77
N ALA A 232 6.11 -5.57 10.29
CA ALA A 232 6.79 -6.61 9.52
C ALA A 232 5.92 -7.09 8.34
N ARG A 233 4.61 -7.31 8.55
CA ARG A 233 3.67 -7.69 7.48
C ARG A 233 3.58 -6.63 6.38
N LYS A 234 3.47 -5.35 6.75
CA LYS A 234 3.42 -4.25 5.78
C LYS A 234 4.67 -4.19 4.92
N VAL A 235 5.84 -4.38 5.50
CA VAL A 235 7.11 -4.39 4.78
C VAL A 235 7.22 -5.62 3.88
N MET A 236 6.87 -6.79 4.42
CA MET A 236 6.92 -8.04 3.66
C MET A 236 5.90 -8.09 2.51
N SER A 237 4.74 -7.47 2.65
CA SER A 237 3.77 -7.37 1.54
C SER A 237 4.28 -6.54 0.36
N ILE A 238 5.22 -5.62 0.61
CA ILE A 238 5.86 -4.84 -0.45
C ILE A 238 6.90 -5.69 -1.19
N ILE A 239 7.77 -6.39 -0.45
CA ILE A 239 8.90 -7.11 -1.05
C ILE A 239 8.51 -8.50 -1.59
N ASN A 240 7.49 -9.14 -0.98
CA ASN A 240 6.96 -10.46 -1.35
C ASN A 240 5.67 -10.32 -2.17
N LYS A 241 5.73 -9.82 -3.38
CA LYS A 241 4.56 -9.72 -4.25
C LYS A 241 4.05 -11.09 -4.67
N GLN A 242 2.71 -11.28 -4.72
CA GLN A 242 2.03 -12.43 -5.33
C GLN A 242 2.60 -13.79 -4.90
N ASP A 243 2.55 -14.10 -3.61
CA ASP A 243 3.01 -15.37 -3.03
C ASP A 243 4.52 -15.66 -3.17
N GLU A 244 5.31 -14.72 -3.64
CA GLU A 244 6.77 -14.83 -3.68
C GLU A 244 7.35 -14.62 -2.29
N LEU A 245 8.03 -15.61 -1.74
CA LEU A 245 8.75 -15.51 -0.47
C LEU A 245 10.20 -15.08 -0.73
N PHE A 246 10.41 -13.82 -1.03
CA PHE A 246 11.76 -13.28 -1.26
C PHE A 246 12.47 -12.89 0.03
N ALA A 247 11.72 -12.45 1.04
CA ALA A 247 12.25 -12.09 2.35
C ALA A 247 11.29 -12.47 3.47
N TYR A 248 11.79 -12.53 4.69
CA TYR A 248 11.04 -12.77 5.92
C TYR A 248 11.65 -11.96 7.07
N CYS A 249 10.93 -11.83 8.18
CA CYS A 249 11.40 -11.13 9.37
C CYS A 249 11.70 -12.13 10.49
N MET A 250 12.75 -11.83 11.28
CA MET A 250 13.17 -12.63 12.42
C MET A 250 13.49 -11.75 13.62
N ARG A 251 13.33 -12.29 14.82
CA ARG A 251 13.80 -11.67 16.06
C ARG A 251 15.31 -11.74 16.14
N ASP A 252 15.92 -10.65 16.56
CA ASP A 252 17.32 -10.61 16.94
C ASP A 252 17.48 -10.03 18.35
N GLY A 253 18.09 -10.80 19.26
CA GLY A 253 18.31 -10.41 20.64
C GLY A 253 19.35 -9.28 20.83
N SER A 254 20.06 -8.86 19.77
CA SER A 254 20.99 -7.74 19.81
C SER A 254 20.30 -6.38 19.64
N LEU A 255 19.04 -6.39 19.13
CA LEU A 255 18.24 -5.19 18.93
C LEU A 255 17.50 -4.78 20.20
N ASN A 256 17.31 -3.48 20.39
CA ASN A 256 16.57 -2.94 21.54
C ASN A 256 15.04 -3.10 21.36
N ASN A 257 14.54 -2.71 20.21
CA ASN A 257 13.10 -2.68 19.93
C ASN A 257 12.85 -2.72 18.42
N GLY A 258 13.24 -3.81 17.76
CA GLY A 258 13.23 -3.95 16.33
C GLY A 258 13.18 -5.40 15.87
N PHE A 259 13.54 -5.65 14.63
CA PHE A 259 13.66 -6.97 14.03
C PHE A 259 14.65 -6.94 12.87
N GLU A 260 15.08 -8.10 12.42
CA GLU A 260 15.87 -8.22 11.21
C GLU A 260 15.01 -8.66 10.01
N ILE A 261 15.38 -8.16 8.84
CA ILE A 261 14.81 -8.54 7.55
C ILE A 261 15.82 -9.42 6.83
N ILE A 262 15.47 -10.69 6.63
CA ILE A 262 16.32 -11.68 6.00
C ILE A 262 15.83 -11.96 4.59
N THR A 263 16.71 -11.80 3.60
CA THR A 263 16.38 -12.16 2.22
C THR A 263 16.73 -13.63 1.94
N GLN A 264 15.98 -14.22 1.03
CA GLN A 264 16.41 -15.46 0.40
C GLN A 264 17.69 -15.25 -0.41
N PRO A 265 18.51 -16.30 -0.64
CA PRO A 265 19.69 -16.21 -1.48
C PRO A 265 19.36 -15.74 -2.90
N ALA A 266 19.94 -14.64 -3.33
CA ALA A 266 19.68 -14.06 -4.64
C ALA A 266 20.97 -13.58 -5.32
N THR A 267 21.07 -13.72 -6.63
CA THR A 267 22.18 -13.10 -7.37
C THR A 267 22.08 -11.58 -7.29
N LEU A 268 23.19 -10.87 -7.44
CA LEU A 268 23.17 -9.40 -7.42
C LEU A 268 22.15 -8.82 -8.43
N LYS A 269 22.02 -9.42 -9.62
CA LYS A 269 21.02 -9.00 -10.61
C LYS A 269 19.59 -9.28 -10.16
N ALA A 270 19.34 -10.36 -9.42
CA ALA A 270 18.03 -10.64 -8.85
C ALA A 270 17.67 -9.64 -7.75
N HIS A 271 18.63 -9.23 -6.90
CA HIS A 271 18.45 -8.11 -5.97
C HIS A 271 18.11 -6.80 -6.70
N TYR A 272 18.79 -6.52 -7.84
CA TYR A 272 18.46 -5.33 -8.62
C TYR A 272 17.05 -5.32 -9.22
N LYS A 273 16.51 -6.48 -9.58
CA LYS A 273 15.10 -6.57 -10.01
C LYS A 273 14.10 -6.17 -8.90
N LYS A 274 14.51 -6.28 -7.65
CA LYS A 274 13.72 -5.88 -6.47
C LYS A 274 14.04 -4.45 -5.98
N LYS A 275 14.83 -3.67 -6.75
CA LYS A 275 15.31 -2.35 -6.30
C LYS A 275 14.19 -1.41 -5.89
N GLU A 276 13.12 -1.32 -6.69
CA GLU A 276 11.95 -0.49 -6.36
C GLU A 276 11.18 -1.01 -5.12
N ASP A 277 11.15 -2.33 -4.93
CA ASP A 277 10.51 -2.93 -3.76
C ASP A 277 11.31 -2.63 -2.50
N TYR A 278 12.65 -2.69 -2.55
CA TYR A 278 13.53 -2.25 -1.46
C TYR A 278 13.33 -0.78 -1.12
N GLU A 279 13.27 0.10 -2.12
CA GLU A 279 13.03 1.53 -1.92
C GLU A 279 11.73 1.79 -1.15
N LYS A 280 10.63 1.18 -1.61
CA LYS A 280 9.33 1.26 -0.95
C LYS A 280 9.34 0.67 0.46
N CYS A 281 10.08 -0.44 0.68
CA CYS A 281 10.26 -1.03 2.00
C CYS A 281 10.99 -0.09 2.95
N PHE A 282 12.11 0.50 2.52
CA PHE A 282 12.91 1.42 3.33
C PHE A 282 12.14 2.68 3.67
N ASP A 283 11.45 3.28 2.70
CA ASP A 283 10.55 4.41 2.92
C ASP A 283 9.43 4.08 3.94
N LYS A 284 8.87 2.87 3.84
CA LYS A 284 7.82 2.44 4.76
C LYS A 284 8.37 2.25 6.17
N LEU A 285 9.54 1.64 6.33
CA LEU A 285 10.24 1.48 7.62
C LEU A 285 10.52 2.85 8.26
N ILE A 286 11.11 3.78 7.51
CA ILE A 286 11.39 5.14 7.98
C ILE A 286 10.11 5.84 8.45
N LYS A 287 9.02 5.77 7.66
CA LYS A 287 7.71 6.34 8.02
C LYS A 287 7.09 5.70 9.26
N MET A 288 7.44 4.48 9.59
CA MET A 288 7.00 3.78 10.80
C MET A 288 7.94 3.99 12.00
N GLY A 289 8.97 4.82 11.85
CA GLY A 289 9.90 5.21 12.92
C GLY A 289 11.08 4.26 13.11
N TYR A 290 11.34 3.32 12.18
CA TYR A 290 12.52 2.47 12.26
C TYR A 290 13.77 3.23 11.83
N LEU A 291 14.84 2.98 12.57
CA LEU A 291 16.19 3.40 12.29
C LEU A 291 17.04 2.17 11.96
N SER A 292 18.14 2.38 11.26
CA SER A 292 19.17 1.37 11.05
C SER A 292 20.56 2.00 11.16
N HIS A 293 20.78 3.12 10.44
CA HIS A 293 22.07 3.82 10.50
C HIS A 293 22.30 4.54 11.83
N ASP A 294 21.28 5.22 12.36
CA ASP A 294 21.40 6.06 13.56
C ASP A 294 21.18 5.28 14.87
N THR A 295 21.44 3.98 14.82
CA THR A 295 21.43 3.08 15.98
C THR A 295 22.83 2.63 16.36
N THR A 296 22.96 2.09 17.57
CA THR A 296 24.20 1.45 18.03
C THR A 296 24.22 -0.05 17.74
N THR A 297 23.10 -0.61 17.41
CA THR A 297 22.83 -2.05 17.28
C THR A 297 22.93 -2.53 15.85
N CYS A 298 22.30 -1.84 14.90
CA CYS A 298 22.03 -2.35 13.56
C CYS A 298 23.25 -2.52 12.64
N GLY A 299 23.24 -3.63 11.91
CA GLY A 299 24.15 -3.98 10.84
C GLY A 299 23.46 -4.36 9.51
N ILE A 300 24.28 -4.52 8.49
CA ILE A 300 23.95 -5.27 7.27
C ILE A 300 24.93 -6.43 7.22
N HIS A 301 24.41 -7.65 7.35
CA HIS A 301 25.20 -8.86 7.17
C HIS A 301 24.91 -9.42 5.77
N VAL A 302 25.96 -9.88 5.10
CA VAL A 302 25.83 -10.42 3.75
C VAL A 302 26.46 -11.80 3.72
N HIS A 303 25.62 -12.80 3.50
CA HIS A 303 26.04 -14.19 3.31
C HIS A 303 26.25 -14.48 1.83
N PHE A 304 27.22 -15.34 1.51
CA PHE A 304 27.28 -15.94 0.19
C PHE A 304 27.49 -17.45 0.31
N ASN A 305 27.07 -18.19 -0.73
CA ASN A 305 27.15 -19.64 -0.75
C ASN A 305 28.58 -20.13 -0.89
N ARG A 306 29.03 -21.06 -0.02
CA ARG A 306 30.36 -21.67 -0.04
C ARG A 306 30.65 -22.38 -1.36
N ASP A 307 29.64 -22.99 -1.96
CA ASP A 307 29.74 -23.69 -3.26
C ASP A 307 30.31 -22.79 -4.38
N TYR A 308 30.21 -21.48 -4.24
CA TYR A 308 30.84 -20.56 -5.21
C TYR A 308 32.37 -20.72 -5.22
N PHE A 309 32.97 -21.18 -4.12
CA PHE A 309 34.40 -21.44 -3.97
C PHE A 309 34.76 -22.94 -4.10
N ALA A 310 33.83 -23.81 -4.43
CA ALA A 310 33.98 -25.28 -4.39
C ALA A 310 35.20 -25.80 -5.17
N ASP A 311 35.61 -25.12 -6.25
CA ASP A 311 36.77 -25.53 -7.06
C ASP A 311 38.08 -25.53 -6.27
N ASN A 312 38.25 -24.60 -5.29
CA ASN A 312 39.39 -24.50 -4.39
C ASN A 312 39.02 -23.67 -3.16
N GLU A 313 38.15 -24.17 -2.32
CA GLU A 313 37.51 -23.42 -1.23
C GLU A 313 38.53 -22.80 -0.27
N GLU A 314 39.47 -23.60 0.25
CA GLU A 314 40.46 -23.15 1.25
C GLU A 314 41.36 -22.04 0.69
N LEU A 315 41.85 -22.20 -0.53
CA LEU A 315 42.65 -21.17 -1.20
C LEU A 315 41.85 -19.88 -1.43
N ASN A 316 40.61 -19.99 -1.91
CA ASN A 316 39.77 -18.83 -2.20
C ASN A 316 39.36 -18.09 -0.91
N ILE A 317 39.09 -18.81 0.18
CA ILE A 317 38.89 -18.21 1.52
C ILE A 317 40.18 -17.50 1.97
N THR A 318 41.36 -18.14 1.83
CA THR A 318 42.66 -17.53 2.18
C THR A 318 42.88 -16.22 1.40
N LYS A 319 42.62 -16.20 0.12
CA LYS A 319 42.70 -15.01 -0.73
C LYS A 319 41.72 -13.92 -0.27
N LEU A 320 40.49 -14.30 0.09
CA LEU A 320 39.48 -13.37 0.61
C LEU A 320 39.94 -12.74 1.94
N LEU A 321 40.45 -13.55 2.86
CA LEU A 321 41.03 -13.10 4.14
C LEU A 321 42.20 -12.15 3.93
N TYR A 322 43.09 -12.49 2.95
CA TYR A 322 44.19 -11.63 2.57
C TYR A 322 43.72 -10.25 2.11
N LEU A 323 42.73 -10.19 1.21
CA LEU A 323 42.16 -8.93 0.70
C LEU A 323 41.54 -8.10 1.83
N ILE A 324 40.78 -8.71 2.73
CA ILE A 324 40.18 -8.03 3.89
C ILE A 324 41.27 -7.43 4.80
N ASN A 325 42.33 -8.18 5.07
CA ASN A 325 43.41 -7.70 5.90
C ASN A 325 44.25 -6.61 5.19
N LYS A 326 44.54 -6.77 3.89
CA LYS A 326 45.27 -5.81 3.06
C LYS A 326 44.58 -4.45 3.04
N PHE A 327 43.27 -4.43 2.87
CA PHE A 327 42.48 -3.22 2.71
C PHE A 327 41.64 -2.88 3.95
N TRP A 328 42.08 -3.31 5.14
CA TRP A 328 41.30 -3.14 6.37
C TRP A 328 40.92 -1.68 6.66
N ASN A 329 41.83 -0.75 6.48
CA ASN A 329 41.58 0.67 6.76
C ASN A 329 40.51 1.25 5.82
N GLU A 330 40.57 0.91 4.55
CA GLU A 330 39.58 1.33 3.56
C GLU A 330 38.21 0.64 3.81
N ILE A 331 38.24 -0.63 4.24
CA ILE A 331 37.02 -1.38 4.60
C ILE A 331 36.38 -0.75 5.85
N VAL A 332 37.14 -0.32 6.85
CA VAL A 332 36.60 0.41 8.01
C VAL A 332 35.88 1.67 7.56
N ILE A 333 36.51 2.48 6.70
CA ILE A 333 35.88 3.69 6.13
C ILE A 333 34.61 3.33 5.35
N PHE A 334 34.68 2.31 4.52
CA PHE A 334 33.56 1.85 3.71
C PHE A 334 32.41 1.34 4.57
N SER A 335 32.70 0.62 5.65
CA SER A 335 31.73 -0.02 6.55
C SER A 335 30.87 0.98 7.34
N ARG A 336 31.32 2.22 7.52
CA ARG A 336 30.71 3.25 8.38
C ARG A 336 30.67 2.89 9.87
N ARG A 337 31.42 1.87 10.29
CA ARG A 337 31.61 1.54 11.73
C ARG A 337 32.93 2.13 12.23
N ASN A 338 32.95 2.57 13.47
CA ASN A 338 34.23 2.92 14.13
C ASN A 338 34.99 1.65 14.60
N GLU A 339 36.30 1.74 14.82
CA GLU A 339 37.13 0.59 15.19
C GLU A 339 36.67 -0.07 16.49
N ARG A 340 36.27 0.70 17.53
CA ARG A 340 35.77 0.15 18.80
C ARG A 340 34.55 -0.75 18.62
N ARG A 341 33.66 -0.42 17.69
CA ARG A 341 32.49 -1.24 17.40
C ARG A 341 32.81 -2.45 16.53
N LEU A 342 33.76 -2.29 15.61
CA LEU A 342 34.29 -3.42 14.87
C LEU A 342 34.93 -4.43 15.80
N ASP A 343 35.75 -3.99 16.76
CA ASP A 343 36.34 -4.86 17.76
C ASP A 343 35.35 -5.61 18.63
N ARG A 344 34.14 -5.08 18.79
CA ARG A 344 33.11 -5.75 19.58
C ARG A 344 32.26 -6.75 18.76
N TYR A 345 31.93 -6.42 17.51
CA TYR A 345 30.93 -7.15 16.74
C TYR A 345 31.44 -7.72 15.42
N ALA A 346 32.58 -7.26 14.90
CA ALA A 346 33.13 -7.64 13.61
C ALA A 346 34.65 -7.46 13.60
N LYS A 347 35.32 -8.09 14.55
CA LYS A 347 36.80 -7.95 14.78
C LYS A 347 37.59 -8.21 13.50
N LYS A 348 38.70 -7.49 13.39
CA LYS A 348 39.74 -7.79 12.40
C LYS A 348 40.20 -9.23 12.56
N ILE A 349 40.31 -9.94 11.46
CA ILE A 349 40.76 -11.33 11.46
C ILE A 349 42.25 -11.38 11.77
N PRO A 350 42.71 -12.29 12.65
CA PRO A 350 44.15 -12.45 12.92
C PRO A 350 44.91 -12.79 11.66
N THR A 351 46.15 -12.30 11.53
CA THR A 351 47.00 -12.40 10.33
C THR A 351 47.36 -13.84 9.90
N SER A 352 47.19 -14.83 10.76
CA SER A 352 47.39 -16.25 10.39
C SER A 352 46.09 -16.87 9.87
N ALA A 353 45.85 -16.72 8.55
CA ALA A 353 44.68 -17.30 7.89
C ALA A 353 44.52 -18.82 8.15
N ASP A 354 45.62 -19.55 8.10
CA ASP A 354 45.63 -21.00 8.38
C ASP A 354 45.11 -21.36 9.77
N ARG A 355 45.49 -20.57 10.79
CA ARG A 355 45.00 -20.79 12.14
C ARG A 355 43.51 -20.49 12.25
N TYR A 356 43.05 -19.44 11.59
CA TYR A 356 41.65 -19.07 11.58
C TYR A 356 40.78 -20.12 10.88
N ILE A 357 41.18 -20.57 9.70
CA ILE A 357 40.48 -21.60 8.92
C ILE A 357 40.44 -22.95 9.67
N ARG A 358 41.56 -23.36 10.28
CA ARG A 358 41.64 -24.61 11.06
C ARG A 358 40.85 -24.57 12.37
N GLN A 359 40.70 -23.39 12.99
CA GLN A 359 39.92 -23.22 14.21
C GLN A 359 38.42 -23.26 13.94
N THR A 360 37.95 -22.79 12.76
CA THR A 360 36.53 -22.87 12.35
C THR A 360 36.09 -24.30 12.09
N ASN A 361 37.02 -25.20 11.69
CA ASN A 361 36.75 -26.64 11.51
C ASN A 361 36.79 -27.44 12.79
N LYS A 362 37.15 -26.85 13.96
CA LYS A 362 37.25 -27.51 15.27
C LYS A 362 36.46 -26.74 16.34
N SER A 363 35.21 -27.08 16.50
CA SER A 363 34.39 -27.04 17.73
C SER A 363 34.32 -25.82 18.65
N ASN A 364 34.89 -24.65 18.35
CA ASN A 364 34.71 -23.41 19.14
C ASN A 364 33.94 -22.35 18.32
N ILE A 365 32.72 -22.66 17.97
CA ILE A 365 31.83 -21.91 17.08
C ILE A 365 31.53 -20.48 17.61
N HIS A 366 31.49 -20.28 18.94
CA HIS A 366 31.04 -19.02 19.53
C HIS A 366 32.02 -17.85 19.38
N GLU A 367 33.32 -18.06 19.31
CA GLU A 367 34.31 -16.95 19.18
C GLU A 367 34.38 -16.41 17.75
N HIS A 368 34.11 -17.22 16.73
CA HIS A 368 34.22 -16.85 15.32
C HIS A 368 33.07 -15.98 14.81
N HIS A 369 31.94 -16.03 15.50
CA HIS A 369 30.75 -15.23 15.20
C HIS A 369 30.99 -13.69 15.25
N TYR A 370 32.00 -13.25 15.99
CA TYR A 370 32.31 -11.82 16.17
C TYR A 370 33.42 -11.30 15.27
N TYR A 371 33.87 -12.06 14.28
CA TYR A 371 34.84 -11.57 13.29
C TYR A 371 34.15 -10.92 12.08
N SER A 372 34.90 -10.05 11.39
CA SER A 372 34.42 -9.35 10.18
C SER A 372 33.97 -10.27 9.05
N LEU A 373 34.59 -11.46 8.99
CA LEU A 373 34.16 -12.57 8.13
C LEU A 373 33.89 -13.79 9.01
N ASN A 374 32.65 -14.22 9.09
CA ASN A 374 32.25 -15.40 9.85
C ASN A 374 32.27 -16.65 8.93
N LEU A 375 33.10 -17.62 9.28
CA LEU A 375 33.25 -18.90 8.58
C LEU A 375 32.56 -20.06 9.28
N SER A 376 31.85 -19.83 10.39
CA SER A 376 31.25 -20.90 11.21
C SER A 376 30.02 -21.54 10.59
N ASN A 377 29.39 -20.88 9.63
CA ASN A 377 28.20 -21.42 8.92
C ASN A 377 28.65 -22.52 7.94
N GLU A 378 27.93 -23.64 7.95
CA GLU A 378 28.24 -24.81 7.10
C GLU A 378 28.13 -24.50 5.61
N ASN A 379 27.09 -23.81 5.20
CA ASN A 379 26.74 -23.60 3.80
C ASN A 379 27.06 -22.19 3.28
N THR A 380 27.39 -21.25 4.17
CA THR A 380 27.64 -19.84 3.80
C THR A 380 28.88 -19.27 4.48
N ILE A 381 29.40 -18.20 3.88
CA ILE A 381 30.38 -17.31 4.48
C ILE A 381 29.72 -15.95 4.63
N GLU A 382 29.87 -15.31 5.80
CA GLU A 382 29.13 -14.10 6.18
C GLU A 382 30.08 -12.90 6.39
N PHE A 383 29.78 -11.80 5.73
CA PHE A 383 30.38 -10.48 5.97
C PHE A 383 29.56 -9.72 7.01
N ARG A 384 30.19 -9.33 8.14
CA ARG A 384 29.51 -8.69 9.30
C ARG A 384 29.91 -7.24 9.56
N MET A 385 30.85 -6.69 8.79
CA MET A 385 31.48 -5.41 9.11
C MET A 385 30.62 -4.16 8.78
N PHE A 386 29.54 -4.27 8.06
CA PHE A 386 28.81 -3.10 7.57
C PHE A 386 27.81 -2.57 8.59
N LYS A 387 27.75 -1.24 8.76
CA LYS A 387 26.72 -0.58 9.56
C LYS A 387 25.37 -0.66 8.85
N GLY A 388 24.29 -0.81 9.61
CA GLY A 388 22.93 -0.83 9.09
C GLY A 388 22.57 0.42 8.27
N SER A 389 21.69 0.31 7.31
CA SER A 389 21.25 1.45 6.50
C SER A 389 19.93 1.19 5.80
N LEU A 390 19.00 2.15 5.89
CA LEU A 390 17.79 2.22 5.08
C LEU A 390 17.97 3.14 3.84
N ASN A 391 19.22 3.48 3.50
CA ASN A 391 19.53 4.19 2.26
C ASN A 391 19.81 3.18 1.15
N LEU A 392 19.02 3.27 0.08
CA LEU A 392 19.04 2.32 -1.04
C LEU A 392 20.41 2.27 -1.76
N GLU A 393 21.05 3.43 -1.96
CA GLU A 393 22.37 3.48 -2.61
C GLU A 393 23.45 2.83 -1.75
N THR A 394 23.44 3.07 -0.44
CA THR A 394 24.33 2.43 0.53
C THR A 394 24.13 0.92 0.55
N PHE A 395 22.88 0.47 0.58
CA PHE A 395 22.54 -0.96 0.55
C PHE A 395 23.13 -1.66 -0.68
N PHE A 396 22.86 -1.12 -1.87
CA PHE A 396 23.40 -1.70 -3.11
C PHE A 396 24.91 -1.53 -3.25
N ALA A 397 25.50 -0.47 -2.70
CA ALA A 397 26.96 -0.31 -2.66
C ALA A 397 27.63 -1.44 -1.86
N VAL A 398 27.04 -1.81 -0.70
CA VAL A 398 27.49 -2.95 0.09
C VAL A 398 27.41 -4.26 -0.69
N LEU A 399 26.27 -4.54 -1.35
CA LEU A 399 26.12 -5.77 -2.13
C LEU A 399 27.10 -5.84 -3.31
N GLN A 400 27.33 -4.72 -4.00
CA GLN A 400 28.32 -4.64 -5.08
C GLN A 400 29.74 -4.89 -4.55
N PHE A 401 30.12 -4.25 -3.45
CA PHE A 401 31.44 -4.42 -2.85
C PHE A 401 31.68 -5.88 -2.44
N VAL A 402 30.74 -6.48 -1.72
CA VAL A 402 30.82 -7.89 -1.29
C VAL A 402 30.95 -8.82 -2.51
N ARG A 403 30.09 -8.64 -3.52
CA ARG A 403 30.21 -9.42 -4.75
C ARG A 403 31.58 -9.25 -5.41
N ASN A 404 32.09 -8.02 -5.48
CA ASN A 404 33.36 -7.73 -6.16
C ASN A 404 34.54 -8.38 -5.47
N ILE A 405 34.66 -8.25 -4.15
CA ILE A 405 35.78 -8.84 -3.40
C ILE A 405 35.76 -10.37 -3.49
N ILE A 406 34.58 -11.01 -3.49
CA ILE A 406 34.42 -12.47 -3.66
C ILE A 406 34.90 -12.89 -5.05
N VAL A 407 34.45 -12.20 -6.10
CA VAL A 407 34.83 -12.51 -7.50
C VAL A 407 36.33 -12.33 -7.74
N VAL A 408 36.92 -11.27 -7.15
CA VAL A 408 38.36 -11.03 -7.21
C VAL A 408 39.12 -12.15 -6.50
N ALA A 409 38.69 -12.54 -5.29
CA ALA A 409 39.32 -13.63 -4.54
C ALA A 409 39.26 -14.96 -5.32
N LYS A 410 38.16 -15.26 -6.01
CA LYS A 410 38.04 -16.48 -6.83
C LYS A 410 38.96 -16.45 -8.04
N ASN A 411 38.95 -15.37 -8.81
CA ASN A 411 39.46 -15.34 -10.15
C ASN A 411 40.93 -14.86 -10.30
N LYS A 412 41.46 -14.15 -9.30
CA LYS A 412 42.82 -13.62 -9.34
C LYS A 412 43.83 -14.57 -8.71
N THR A 413 45.06 -14.60 -9.22
CA THR A 413 46.18 -15.33 -8.60
C THR A 413 46.66 -14.60 -7.35
N THR A 414 47.48 -15.26 -6.52
CA THR A 414 48.09 -14.67 -5.32
C THR A 414 48.99 -13.49 -5.66
N GLU A 415 49.73 -13.56 -6.75
CA GLU A 415 50.63 -12.51 -7.26
C GLU A 415 49.80 -11.28 -7.70
N GLU A 416 48.75 -11.51 -8.48
CA GLU A 416 47.86 -10.45 -8.95
C GLU A 416 47.19 -9.72 -7.76
N LEU A 417 46.86 -10.43 -6.67
CA LEU A 417 46.27 -9.80 -5.47
C LEU A 417 47.22 -8.84 -4.76
N GLN A 418 48.55 -9.05 -4.89
CA GLN A 418 49.52 -8.15 -4.28
C GLN A 418 49.58 -6.78 -4.96
N GLU A 419 49.31 -6.74 -6.26
CA GLU A 419 49.31 -5.52 -7.09
C GLU A 419 47.99 -4.70 -6.98
N LEU A 420 46.91 -5.29 -6.45
CA LEU A 420 45.62 -4.62 -6.38
C LEU A 420 45.64 -3.43 -5.43
N THR A 421 44.91 -2.38 -5.82
CA THR A 421 44.50 -1.27 -4.97
C THR A 421 43.07 -1.47 -4.50
N PHE A 422 42.65 -0.75 -3.48
CA PHE A 422 41.24 -0.80 -3.02
C PHE A 422 40.26 -0.38 -4.13
N ASN A 423 40.65 0.57 -4.99
CA ASN A 423 39.84 1.03 -6.10
C ASN A 423 39.49 -0.07 -7.14
N ASP A 424 40.32 -1.11 -7.24
CA ASP A 424 40.05 -2.26 -8.11
C ASP A 424 38.86 -3.10 -7.62
N LEU A 425 38.52 -2.99 -6.33
CA LEU A 425 37.32 -3.59 -5.73
C LEU A 425 36.08 -2.69 -5.87
N ILE A 426 36.26 -1.40 -6.18
CA ILE A 426 35.18 -0.42 -6.27
C ILE A 426 34.57 -0.40 -7.67
N VAL A 427 33.83 -1.44 -7.99
CA VAL A 427 33.18 -1.65 -9.29
C VAL A 427 31.66 -1.59 -9.15
N GLY A 428 31.00 -0.96 -10.11
CA GLY A 428 29.55 -0.73 -10.11
C GLY A 428 29.19 0.71 -9.77
N LYS A 429 27.98 1.11 -10.17
CA LYS A 429 27.54 2.51 -10.09
C LYS A 429 27.41 2.97 -8.62
N GLU A 430 26.68 2.23 -7.82
CA GLU A 430 26.39 2.57 -6.43
C GLU A 430 27.66 2.48 -5.59
N CYS A 431 28.48 1.45 -5.79
CA CYS A 431 29.75 1.28 -5.08
C CYS A 431 30.72 2.44 -5.36
N LYS A 432 30.85 2.86 -6.62
CA LYS A 432 31.69 4.02 -7.01
C LYS A 432 31.17 5.34 -6.44
N SER A 433 29.88 5.61 -6.56
CA SER A 433 29.25 6.80 -5.98
C SER A 433 29.46 6.87 -4.47
N TYR A 434 29.18 5.76 -3.80
CA TYR A 434 29.31 5.65 -2.36
C TYR A 434 30.75 5.87 -1.90
N TRP A 435 31.73 5.19 -2.50
CA TRP A 435 33.16 5.33 -2.15
C TRP A 435 33.70 6.73 -2.39
N LYS A 436 33.30 7.38 -3.50
CA LYS A 436 33.67 8.77 -3.80
C LYS A 436 33.31 9.73 -2.67
N ILE A 437 32.23 9.47 -1.97
CA ILE A 437 31.79 10.27 -0.82
C ILE A 437 32.53 9.83 0.43
N ARG A 438 32.54 8.52 0.72
CA ARG A 438 33.08 7.97 1.97
C ARG A 438 34.57 8.15 2.13
N SER A 439 35.34 8.00 1.05
CA SER A 439 36.80 8.18 1.08
C SER A 439 37.27 9.58 1.52
N ARG A 440 36.37 10.57 1.54
CA ARG A 440 36.61 11.93 2.00
C ARG A 440 36.38 12.12 3.50
N TYR A 441 35.71 11.19 4.15
CA TYR A 441 35.40 11.24 5.56
C TYR A 441 36.35 10.28 6.31
N HIS A 442 37.09 10.79 7.24
CA HIS A 442 37.67 9.94 8.26
C HIS A 442 36.53 9.55 9.22
N ASN A 443 36.50 8.28 9.64
CA ASN A 443 35.57 7.84 10.68
C ASN A 443 35.99 8.47 12.01
N THR A 444 35.72 9.77 12.15
CA THR A 444 35.92 10.48 13.43
C THR A 444 34.87 9.93 14.40
N GLU A 445 35.32 9.69 15.61
CA GLU A 445 34.49 9.26 16.74
C GLU A 445 33.34 10.25 16.94
N GLU A 446 32.12 9.77 16.82
CA GLU A 446 30.95 10.30 17.51
C GLU A 446 30.41 9.25 18.46
#